data_98f5d8b037ab82cdd0e66ef3077cebec
#
_entry.id   98f5d8b037ab82cdd0e66ef3077cebec
#
_cell.length_a   1.000
_cell.length_b   1.000
_cell.length_c   1.000
_cell.angle_alpha   90.00
_cell.angle_beta   90.00
_cell.angle_gamma   90.00
#
_symmetry.space_group_name_H-M   'P 1'
#
loop_
_entity.id
_entity.type
_entity.pdbx_description
1 polymer ?
#
loop_
_entity_poly.entity_id
_entity_poly.type
_entity_poly.pdbx_seq_one_letter_code
_entity_poly.pdbx_strand_id
1 'polypeptide(L)'
;MTLPQAIRDKIFLMEEVINFPTSLLFHKNYHWENLAMVHYSNLSGAVESLMERGRKVAIATGFYVPAGNPPATETDGPPGALILTEGLKYLGMEVSLLSDEYTLSTLKAGLKILNLSERDVPLIIFPLEHSDVDHSSRTVNEEVESPLSIRFVQEFMNGPLGRDLSHLIFIERVGPNHTLESFLAQEVPGNSSLKDFEIILPPLLRNRCFSSRLEDITRFTAKTHFLLEFGKKWNPSFESIGMGDRGNEIGSGKIPWRVFKDHGTSNREPVFCCRLKTDYFISCGISNWGGYALMAGVALAKGRLDVLEKITPEQEGMVLNHLIHHGPSIDGITLKQDYSVDGIEFNDYMRVIERLKEIAFE
;
A
#
# COMPACT_ATOMS: atom_id res chain seq x y z
N MET A 1 15.91 20.00 2.12
CA MET A 1 15.41 21.39 2.43
C MET A 1 14.10 21.21 3.21
N THR A 2 13.99 21.76 4.42
CA THR A 2 12.76 21.57 5.23
C THR A 2 11.63 22.36 4.60
N LEU A 3 10.44 21.76 4.47
CA LEU A 3 9.27 22.46 3.94
C LEU A 3 8.89 23.69 4.81
N PRO A 4 8.42 24.79 4.19
CA PRO A 4 7.85 25.92 4.91
C PRO A 4 6.74 25.50 5.88
N GLN A 5 6.62 26.19 7.02
CA GLN A 5 5.64 25.81 8.06
C GLN A 5 4.20 25.74 7.50
N ALA A 6 3.79 26.73 6.71
CA ALA A 6 2.46 26.76 6.11
C ALA A 6 2.16 25.54 5.23
N ILE A 7 3.17 25.01 4.51
CA ILE A 7 3.03 23.79 3.71
C ILE A 7 2.91 22.57 4.63
N ARG A 8 3.74 22.50 5.68
CA ARG A 8 3.63 21.41 6.67
C ARG A 8 2.28 21.36 7.37
N ASP A 9 1.73 22.53 7.73
CA ASP A 9 0.42 22.62 8.36
C ASP A 9 -0.69 22.07 7.45
N LYS A 10 -0.63 22.38 6.15
CA LYS A 10 -1.58 21.83 5.17
C LYS A 10 -1.40 20.31 4.99
N ILE A 11 -0.16 19.81 4.93
CA ILE A 11 0.10 18.37 4.85
C ILE A 11 -0.41 17.65 6.10
N PHE A 12 -0.26 18.25 7.28
CA PHE A 12 -0.81 17.72 8.52
C PHE A 12 -2.35 17.63 8.45
N LEU A 13 -3.02 18.68 7.95
CA LEU A 13 -4.47 18.65 7.73
C LEU A 13 -4.90 17.57 6.73
N MET A 14 -4.11 17.36 5.66
CA MET A 14 -4.36 16.26 4.72
C MET A 14 -4.24 14.90 5.42
N GLU A 15 -3.22 14.71 6.27
CA GLU A 15 -3.03 13.49 7.03
C GLU A 15 -4.17 13.23 8.02
N GLU A 16 -4.70 14.27 8.67
CA GLU A 16 -5.89 14.15 9.50
C GLU A 16 -7.12 13.74 8.68
N VAL A 17 -7.33 14.34 7.52
CA VAL A 17 -8.49 14.05 6.66
C VAL A 17 -8.50 12.60 6.18
N ILE A 18 -7.36 12.03 5.81
CA ILE A 18 -7.30 10.64 5.33
C ILE A 18 -7.42 9.61 6.45
N ASN A 19 -7.13 10.00 7.70
CA ASN A 19 -7.23 9.11 8.86
C ASN A 19 -8.57 9.24 9.60
N PHE A 20 -9.10 10.46 9.69
CA PHE A 20 -10.30 10.78 10.42
C PHE A 20 -11.27 11.61 9.56
N PRO A 21 -11.77 11.05 8.46
CA PRO A 21 -12.77 11.76 7.71
C PRO A 21 -14.00 11.97 8.62
N THR A 22 -14.30 13.23 8.91
CA THR A 22 -15.35 13.57 9.85
C THR A 22 -16.73 13.17 9.32
N SER A 23 -17.68 12.88 10.20
CA SER A 23 -19.07 12.62 9.84
C SER A 23 -19.71 13.74 8.99
N LEU A 24 -19.12 14.93 8.99
CA LEU A 24 -19.53 16.05 8.13
C LEU A 24 -19.21 15.83 6.65
N LEU A 25 -18.24 14.96 6.34
CA LEU A 25 -17.89 14.61 4.96
C LEU A 25 -18.80 13.52 4.38
N PHE A 26 -19.47 12.73 5.22
CA PHE A 26 -20.22 11.55 4.76
C PHE A 26 -21.73 11.66 5.02
N HIS A 27 -22.50 11.04 4.14
CA HIS A 27 -23.93 10.84 4.34
C HIS A 27 -24.25 9.68 5.29
N LYS A 28 -23.30 8.77 5.50
CA LYS A 28 -23.42 7.59 6.36
C LYS A 28 -22.33 7.60 7.43
N ASN A 29 -22.59 6.95 8.57
CA ASN A 29 -21.56 6.70 9.56
C ASN A 29 -20.74 5.49 9.15
N TYR A 30 -19.45 5.69 8.88
CA TYR A 30 -18.48 4.64 8.66
C TYR A 30 -17.64 4.41 9.91
N HIS A 31 -17.22 3.18 10.14
CA HIS A 31 -16.33 2.84 11.24
C HIS A 31 -14.89 2.78 10.71
N TRP A 32 -14.00 3.50 11.38
CA TRP A 32 -12.57 3.55 11.05
C TRP A 32 -11.82 2.65 12.02
N GLU A 33 -11.09 1.69 11.48
CA GLU A 33 -10.39 0.66 12.28
C GLU A 33 -8.89 0.95 12.47
N ASN A 34 -8.36 2.00 11.87
CA ASN A 34 -6.94 2.30 11.85
C ASN A 34 -6.42 3.22 12.97
N LEU A 35 -7.20 3.51 13.99
CA LEU A 35 -6.86 4.45 15.07
C LEU A 35 -5.50 4.17 15.73
N ALA A 36 -5.14 2.90 15.88
CA ALA A 36 -3.88 2.50 16.47
C ALA A 36 -2.66 2.85 15.59
N MET A 37 -2.86 3.03 14.28
CA MET A 37 -1.80 3.22 13.29
C MET A 37 -1.44 4.69 13.08
N VAL A 38 -2.35 5.62 13.35
CA VAL A 38 -2.22 7.05 13.03
C VAL A 38 -0.95 7.68 13.63
N HIS A 39 -0.61 7.32 14.86
CA HIS A 39 0.60 7.84 15.52
C HIS A 39 1.92 7.46 14.83
N TYR A 40 1.89 6.49 13.92
CA TYR A 40 3.05 6.01 13.17
C TYR A 40 3.07 6.55 11.74
N SER A 41 2.06 7.32 11.36
CA SER A 41 1.96 7.96 10.06
C SER A 41 2.98 9.08 9.90
N ASN A 42 3.49 9.25 8.68
CA ASN A 42 4.47 10.29 8.35
C ASN A 42 4.32 10.74 6.88
N LEU A 43 3.19 11.33 6.56
CA LEU A 43 2.93 11.90 5.24
C LEU A 43 3.92 13.01 4.91
N SER A 44 4.24 13.88 5.87
CA SER A 44 5.15 15.01 5.66
C SER A 44 6.55 14.53 5.26
N GLY A 45 7.09 13.51 5.94
CA GLY A 45 8.40 12.94 5.59
C GLY A 45 8.42 12.30 4.21
N ALA A 46 7.33 11.61 3.83
CA ALA A 46 7.20 11.01 2.50
C ALA A 46 7.14 12.09 1.39
N VAL A 47 6.40 13.17 1.63
CA VAL A 47 6.32 14.33 0.71
C VAL A 47 7.69 14.98 0.55
N GLU A 48 8.39 15.29 1.66
CA GLU A 48 9.72 15.90 1.64
C GLU A 48 10.71 15.03 0.85
N SER A 49 10.69 13.72 1.08
CA SER A 49 11.55 12.76 0.40
C SER A 49 11.33 12.76 -1.12
N LEU A 50 10.07 12.60 -1.56
CA LEU A 50 9.73 12.61 -3.00
C LEU A 50 10.00 13.96 -3.65
N MET A 51 9.72 15.08 -2.96
CA MET A 51 10.01 16.42 -3.46
C MET A 51 11.50 16.61 -3.74
N GLU A 52 12.37 16.19 -2.81
CA GLU A 52 13.81 16.42 -2.89
C GLU A 52 14.53 15.42 -3.80
N ARG A 53 14.18 14.15 -3.71
CA ARG A 53 14.94 13.03 -4.29
C ARG A 53 14.17 12.22 -5.33
N GLY A 54 12.86 12.46 -5.48
CA GLY A 54 12.05 11.73 -6.43
C GLY A 54 12.52 11.91 -7.87
N ARG A 55 12.94 10.81 -8.51
CA ARG A 55 13.39 10.77 -9.91
C ARG A 55 12.86 9.54 -10.63
N LYS A 56 13.18 8.36 -10.12
CA LYS A 56 12.73 7.08 -10.63
C LYS A 56 11.97 6.37 -9.51
N VAL A 57 10.70 6.11 -9.73
CA VAL A 57 9.75 5.61 -8.73
C VAL A 57 9.13 4.31 -9.21
N ALA A 58 9.16 3.27 -8.40
CA ALA A 58 8.38 2.06 -8.61
C ALA A 58 7.22 2.03 -7.60
N ILE A 59 5.99 1.84 -8.09
CA ILE A 59 4.78 1.80 -7.27
C ILE A 59 4.23 0.38 -7.30
N ALA A 60 4.26 -0.29 -6.16
CA ALA A 60 3.73 -1.63 -5.97
C ALA A 60 2.31 -1.55 -5.40
N THR A 61 1.35 -2.21 -6.04
CA THR A 61 -0.04 -2.23 -5.60
C THR A 61 -0.73 -3.55 -5.95
N GLY A 62 -1.93 -3.73 -5.43
CA GLY A 62 -2.81 -4.84 -5.73
C GLY A 62 -2.89 -5.85 -4.60
N PHE A 63 -4.11 -6.02 -4.15
CA PHE A 63 -4.52 -7.01 -3.17
C PHE A 63 -5.55 -7.93 -3.81
N TYR A 64 -5.19 -9.21 -3.98
CA TYR A 64 -6.10 -10.18 -4.56
C TYR A 64 -7.01 -10.76 -3.48
N VAL A 65 -8.30 -10.79 -3.77
CA VAL A 65 -9.35 -11.29 -2.87
C VAL A 65 -9.94 -12.59 -3.42
N PRO A 66 -9.44 -13.75 -2.96
CA PRO A 66 -9.91 -15.06 -3.45
C PRO A 66 -11.39 -15.33 -3.15
N ALA A 67 -11.91 -14.77 -2.05
CA ALA A 67 -13.30 -14.90 -1.64
C ALA A 67 -14.27 -14.04 -2.45
N GLY A 68 -13.76 -13.21 -3.37
CA GLY A 68 -14.57 -12.33 -4.19
C GLY A 68 -15.48 -13.07 -5.20
N ASN A 69 -16.48 -12.39 -5.69
CA ASN A 69 -17.37 -12.89 -6.72
C ASN A 69 -17.51 -11.89 -7.88
N PRO A 70 -16.70 -12.05 -8.95
CA PRO A 70 -15.63 -13.07 -9.12
C PRO A 70 -14.41 -12.82 -8.20
N PRO A 71 -13.53 -13.81 -7.95
CA PRO A 71 -12.24 -13.60 -7.34
C PRO A 71 -11.39 -12.61 -8.18
N ALA A 72 -10.89 -11.54 -7.56
CA ALA A 72 -10.19 -10.47 -8.30
C ALA A 72 -9.38 -9.57 -7.35
N THR A 73 -8.61 -8.66 -7.94
CA THR A 73 -7.96 -7.56 -7.22
C THR A 73 -9.03 -6.57 -6.74
N GLU A 74 -8.86 -6.08 -5.51
CA GLU A 74 -9.80 -5.10 -4.96
C GLU A 74 -9.64 -3.70 -5.56
N THR A 75 -10.65 -2.86 -5.30
CA THR A 75 -10.70 -1.46 -5.76
C THR A 75 -9.87 -0.52 -4.87
N ASP A 76 -9.41 -0.95 -3.70
CA ASP A 76 -8.41 -0.21 -2.95
C ASP A 76 -6.98 -0.55 -3.43
N GLY A 77 -6.13 0.44 -3.50
CA GLY A 77 -4.76 0.38 -3.99
C GLY A 77 -4.58 0.86 -5.44
N PRO A 78 -5.20 0.21 -6.46
CA PRO A 78 -4.96 0.58 -7.85
C PRO A 78 -5.30 2.04 -8.22
N PRO A 79 -6.44 2.65 -7.84
CA PRO A 79 -6.70 4.08 -8.09
C PRO A 79 -5.63 4.99 -7.48
N GLY A 80 -5.23 4.74 -6.23
CA GLY A 80 -4.15 5.49 -5.56
C GLY A 80 -2.81 5.37 -6.28
N ALA A 81 -2.47 4.18 -6.79
CA ALA A 81 -1.28 3.96 -7.60
C ALA A 81 -1.34 4.68 -8.95
N LEU A 82 -2.50 4.70 -9.59
CA LEU A 82 -2.70 5.35 -10.89
C LEU A 82 -2.58 6.86 -10.80
N ILE A 83 -3.20 7.51 -9.79
CA ILE A 83 -3.07 8.96 -9.59
C ILE A 83 -1.64 9.37 -9.29
N LEU A 84 -0.92 8.61 -8.46
CA LEU A 84 0.51 8.84 -8.23
C LEU A 84 1.31 8.66 -9.52
N THR A 85 1.00 7.64 -10.32
CA THR A 85 1.67 7.40 -11.60
C THR A 85 1.51 8.59 -12.54
N GLU A 86 0.28 9.06 -12.77
CA GLU A 86 0.01 10.19 -13.66
C GLU A 86 0.67 11.48 -13.13
N GLY A 87 0.46 11.78 -11.85
CA GLY A 87 0.96 13.00 -11.25
C GLY A 87 2.49 13.08 -11.16
N LEU A 88 3.15 12.01 -10.71
CA LEU A 88 4.61 11.99 -10.62
C LEU A 88 5.27 12.04 -12.02
N LYS A 89 4.68 11.38 -13.03
CA LYS A 89 5.12 11.54 -14.42
C LYS A 89 4.96 12.97 -14.91
N TYR A 90 3.81 13.59 -14.63
CA TYR A 90 3.59 14.99 -15.00
C TYR A 90 4.60 15.93 -14.35
N LEU A 91 5.08 15.59 -13.15
CA LEU A 91 6.17 16.29 -12.46
C LEU A 91 7.58 15.92 -12.97
N GLY A 92 7.69 15.10 -14.02
CA GLY A 92 8.94 14.76 -14.69
C GLY A 92 9.69 13.57 -14.08
N MET A 93 9.06 12.76 -13.25
CA MET A 93 9.66 11.52 -12.73
C MET A 93 9.46 10.35 -13.68
N GLU A 94 10.40 9.42 -13.71
CA GLU A 94 10.22 8.11 -14.32
C GLU A 94 9.41 7.24 -13.36
N VAL A 95 8.28 6.68 -13.83
CA VAL A 95 7.41 5.85 -12.99
C VAL A 95 7.19 4.50 -13.62
N SER A 96 7.26 3.45 -12.82
CA SER A 96 6.87 2.09 -13.17
C SER A 96 5.86 1.55 -12.17
N LEU A 97 4.94 0.70 -12.62
CA LEU A 97 4.00 -0.04 -11.77
C LEU A 97 4.50 -1.45 -11.56
N LEU A 98 4.41 -1.95 -10.34
CA LEU A 98 4.86 -3.28 -9.95
C LEU A 98 3.70 -4.02 -9.28
N SER A 99 3.48 -5.27 -9.67
CA SER A 99 2.49 -6.14 -9.04
C SER A 99 2.77 -7.61 -9.36
N ASP A 100 1.76 -8.45 -9.21
CA ASP A 100 1.73 -9.84 -9.64
C ASP A 100 0.71 -10.07 -10.76
N GLU A 101 0.64 -11.31 -11.25
CA GLU A 101 -0.23 -11.67 -12.38
C GLU A 101 -1.72 -11.45 -12.08
N TYR A 102 -2.15 -11.54 -10.82
CA TYR A 102 -3.56 -11.35 -10.45
C TYR A 102 -4.04 -9.90 -10.63
N THR A 103 -3.11 -8.93 -10.50
CA THR A 103 -3.43 -7.50 -10.62
C THR A 103 -3.14 -6.95 -12.04
N LEU A 104 -2.50 -7.73 -12.90
CA LEU A 104 -2.05 -7.27 -14.22
C LEU A 104 -3.18 -6.69 -15.08
N SER A 105 -4.34 -7.35 -15.12
CA SER A 105 -5.49 -6.86 -15.91
C SER A 105 -6.01 -5.53 -15.40
N THR A 106 -6.09 -5.36 -14.07
CA THR A 106 -6.49 -4.12 -13.42
C THR A 106 -5.55 -2.97 -13.78
N LEU A 107 -4.23 -3.18 -13.68
CA LEU A 107 -3.25 -2.13 -14.02
C LEU A 107 -3.27 -1.79 -15.51
N LYS A 108 -3.42 -2.78 -16.40
CA LYS A 108 -3.56 -2.53 -17.84
C LYS A 108 -4.82 -1.73 -18.16
N ALA A 109 -5.95 -2.05 -17.53
CA ALA A 109 -7.17 -1.27 -17.66
C ALA A 109 -6.98 0.18 -17.17
N GLY A 110 -6.31 0.35 -16.02
CA GLY A 110 -5.99 1.67 -15.47
C GLY A 110 -5.11 2.51 -16.41
N LEU A 111 -4.01 1.94 -16.92
CA LEU A 111 -3.16 2.66 -17.86
C LEU A 111 -3.91 3.04 -19.13
N LYS A 112 -4.77 2.14 -19.63
CA LYS A 112 -5.58 2.39 -20.83
C LYS A 112 -6.53 3.58 -20.67
N ILE A 113 -7.26 3.69 -19.55
CA ILE A 113 -8.18 4.79 -19.31
C ILE A 113 -7.44 6.13 -19.13
N LEU A 114 -6.22 6.11 -18.60
CA LEU A 114 -5.35 7.28 -18.51
C LEU A 114 -4.61 7.63 -19.82
N ASN A 115 -4.83 6.88 -20.90
CA ASN A 115 -4.10 7.01 -22.15
C ASN A 115 -2.58 6.89 -22.01
N LEU A 116 -2.13 6.06 -21.06
CA LEU A 116 -0.72 5.73 -20.84
C LEU A 116 -0.42 4.35 -21.43
N SER A 117 0.70 4.22 -22.12
CA SER A 117 1.16 2.94 -22.65
C SER A 117 2.15 2.27 -21.67
N GLU A 118 2.37 0.96 -21.84
CA GLU A 118 3.43 0.23 -21.10
C GLU A 118 4.85 0.72 -21.45
N ARG A 119 5.02 1.52 -22.53
CA ARG A 119 6.29 2.21 -22.82
C ARG A 119 6.45 3.46 -21.97
N ASP A 120 5.33 4.15 -21.67
CA ASP A 120 5.33 5.34 -20.80
C ASP A 120 5.44 4.97 -19.33
N VAL A 121 4.81 3.85 -18.94
CA VAL A 121 4.78 3.30 -17.58
C VAL A 121 5.00 1.79 -17.66
N PRO A 122 6.24 1.33 -17.51
CA PRO A 122 6.53 -0.10 -17.50
C PRO A 122 5.75 -0.84 -16.42
N LEU A 123 5.10 -1.95 -16.80
CA LEU A 123 4.47 -2.89 -15.87
C LEU A 123 5.47 -4.00 -15.53
N ILE A 124 5.78 -4.11 -14.25
CA ILE A 124 6.73 -5.08 -13.71
C ILE A 124 5.92 -6.14 -12.96
N ILE A 125 5.94 -7.37 -13.49
CA ILE A 125 5.21 -8.48 -12.89
C ILE A 125 6.18 -9.31 -12.06
N PHE A 126 6.02 -9.23 -10.75
CA PHE A 126 6.77 -10.02 -9.79
C PHE A 126 6.28 -11.46 -9.85
N PRO A 127 7.17 -12.46 -9.96
CA PRO A 127 6.77 -13.85 -10.11
C PRO A 127 6.04 -14.38 -8.87
N LEU A 128 4.96 -15.11 -9.10
CA LEU A 128 4.35 -15.94 -8.07
C LEU A 128 5.13 -17.25 -7.91
N GLU A 129 5.26 -17.67 -6.68
CA GLU A 129 5.87 -18.95 -6.36
C GLU A 129 4.76 -19.94 -6.04
N HIS A 130 4.43 -20.73 -7.04
CA HIS A 130 3.60 -21.92 -6.82
C HIS A 130 4.45 -22.96 -6.11
N SER A 131 4.32 -23.05 -4.79
CA SER A 131 4.91 -24.17 -4.06
C SER A 131 4.07 -25.41 -4.35
N ASP A 132 4.54 -26.27 -5.28
CA ASP A 132 4.05 -27.66 -5.42
C ASP A 132 4.41 -28.53 -4.19
N VAL A 133 4.87 -27.93 -3.12
CA VAL A 133 5.30 -28.63 -1.92
C VAL A 133 4.09 -28.75 -0.98
N ASP A 134 3.62 -29.98 -0.89
CA ASP A 134 2.68 -30.42 0.14
C ASP A 134 3.12 -29.90 1.53
N HIS A 135 2.35 -28.98 2.08
CA HIS A 135 2.62 -28.34 3.37
C HIS A 135 2.59 -29.31 4.57
N SER A 136 2.26 -30.60 4.33
CA SER A 136 2.20 -31.63 5.39
C SER A 136 3.57 -32.12 5.87
N SER A 137 4.66 -31.80 5.16
CA SER A 137 6.01 -32.35 5.43
C SER A 137 7.09 -31.32 5.77
N ARG A 138 6.79 -30.02 5.92
CA ARG A 138 7.81 -29.03 6.28
C ARG A 138 8.03 -28.95 7.79
N THR A 139 9.22 -29.26 8.21
CA THR A 139 9.76 -28.89 9.52
C THR A 139 9.83 -27.36 9.66
N VAL A 140 9.42 -26.84 10.79
CA VAL A 140 9.02 -25.49 11.16
C VAL A 140 10.10 -24.39 11.04
N ASN A 141 11.31 -24.65 10.50
CA ASN A 141 12.47 -23.79 10.73
C ASN A 141 13.25 -23.29 9.49
N GLU A 142 12.73 -23.40 8.30
CA GLU A 142 13.45 -22.83 7.14
C GLU A 142 12.57 -21.82 6.42
N GLU A 143 12.89 -20.52 6.57
CA GLU A 143 12.64 -19.54 5.52
C GLU A 143 13.41 -20.06 4.29
N VAL A 144 12.76 -20.87 3.47
CA VAL A 144 13.30 -21.21 2.18
C VAL A 144 13.32 -19.90 1.39
N GLU A 145 14.51 -19.27 1.37
CA GLU A 145 14.77 -18.18 0.44
C GLU A 145 14.29 -18.65 -0.92
N SER A 146 13.28 -17.99 -1.48
CA SER A 146 12.80 -18.34 -2.79
C SER A 146 13.85 -17.94 -3.84
N PRO A 147 14.54 -18.88 -4.48
CA PRO A 147 15.56 -18.55 -5.45
C PRO A 147 15.02 -17.72 -6.62
N LEU A 148 13.74 -17.94 -6.98
CA LEU A 148 13.10 -17.22 -8.09
C LEU A 148 12.87 -15.76 -7.73
N SER A 149 12.28 -15.49 -6.57
CA SER A 149 12.01 -14.10 -6.12
C SER A 149 13.30 -13.33 -5.86
N ILE A 150 14.31 -13.94 -5.26
CA ILE A 150 15.61 -13.29 -5.02
C ILE A 150 16.33 -12.98 -6.34
N ARG A 151 16.32 -13.92 -7.27
CA ARG A 151 16.88 -13.71 -8.61
C ARG A 151 16.15 -12.56 -9.32
N PHE A 152 14.83 -12.52 -9.25
CA PHE A 152 14.05 -11.43 -9.82
C PHE A 152 14.44 -10.07 -9.21
N VAL A 153 14.55 -9.98 -7.87
CA VAL A 153 15.00 -8.74 -7.19
C VAL A 153 16.39 -8.32 -7.69
N GLN A 154 17.32 -9.26 -7.81
CA GLN A 154 18.67 -8.99 -8.32
C GLN A 154 18.64 -8.47 -9.76
N GLU A 155 17.91 -9.15 -10.65
CA GLU A 155 17.76 -8.75 -12.05
C GLU A 155 17.09 -7.39 -12.18
N PHE A 156 16.02 -7.14 -11.42
CA PHE A 156 15.33 -5.86 -11.39
C PHE A 156 16.26 -4.73 -10.91
N MET A 157 16.90 -4.89 -9.75
CA MET A 157 17.74 -3.84 -9.15
C MET A 157 18.99 -3.53 -9.99
N ASN A 158 19.52 -4.49 -10.75
CA ASN A 158 20.64 -4.26 -11.68
C ASN A 158 20.18 -3.81 -13.07
N GLY A 159 18.89 -3.96 -13.36
CA GLY A 159 18.28 -3.60 -14.64
C GLY A 159 18.00 -2.09 -14.77
N PRO A 160 17.56 -1.65 -15.96
CA PRO A 160 17.34 -0.23 -16.24
C PRO A 160 16.22 0.39 -15.40
N LEU A 161 15.27 -0.40 -14.89
CA LEU A 161 14.14 0.11 -14.09
C LEU A 161 14.49 0.24 -12.60
N GLY A 162 15.36 -0.60 -12.06
CA GLY A 162 15.68 -0.65 -10.63
C GLY A 162 17.03 -0.04 -10.24
N ARG A 163 18.01 0.03 -11.16
CA ARG A 163 19.39 0.45 -10.86
C ARG A 163 19.50 1.78 -10.13
N ASP A 164 18.76 2.79 -10.60
CA ASP A 164 18.80 4.15 -10.06
C ASP A 164 17.45 4.50 -9.41
N LEU A 165 16.77 3.51 -8.88
CA LEU A 165 15.51 3.70 -8.18
C LEU A 165 15.71 4.67 -7.03
N SER A 166 14.93 5.75 -6.99
CA SER A 166 14.95 6.71 -5.89
C SER A 166 13.93 6.34 -4.82
N HIS A 167 12.76 5.83 -5.24
CA HIS A 167 11.68 5.48 -4.32
C HIS A 167 10.98 4.18 -4.73
N LEU A 168 10.61 3.39 -3.73
CA LEU A 168 9.74 2.23 -3.83
C LEU A 168 8.51 2.49 -2.97
N ILE A 169 7.34 2.57 -3.60
CA ILE A 169 6.08 2.89 -2.93
C ILE A 169 5.19 1.65 -2.93
N PHE A 170 4.59 1.33 -1.79
CA PHE A 170 3.60 0.27 -1.64
C PHE A 170 2.26 0.89 -1.26
N ILE A 171 1.21 0.59 -2.02
CA ILE A 171 -0.16 1.04 -1.78
C ILE A 171 -1.05 -0.19 -1.76
N GLU A 172 -1.72 -0.45 -0.66
CA GLU A 172 -2.58 -1.61 -0.45
C GLU A 172 -1.90 -2.88 -0.98
N ARG A 173 -0.69 -3.11 -0.50
CA ARG A 173 0.07 -4.31 -0.84
C ARG A 173 0.36 -5.10 0.42
N VAL A 174 -0.31 -6.25 0.56
CA VAL A 174 -0.14 -7.11 1.72
C VAL A 174 1.31 -7.62 1.83
N GLY A 175 1.79 -7.66 3.06
CA GLY A 175 3.08 -8.24 3.40
C GLY A 175 2.95 -9.39 4.41
N PRO A 176 4.02 -10.18 4.60
CA PRO A 176 3.99 -11.28 5.56
C PRO A 176 3.89 -10.75 7.00
N ASN A 177 3.14 -11.47 7.82
CA ASN A 177 3.01 -11.22 9.24
C ASN A 177 4.30 -11.57 10.01
N HIS A 178 4.30 -11.39 11.32
CA HIS A 178 5.48 -11.53 12.14
C HIS A 178 6.02 -12.97 12.20
N THR A 179 7.36 -13.08 12.15
CA THR A 179 8.14 -14.24 12.62
C THR A 179 8.50 -14.05 14.08
N LEU A 180 9.01 -15.10 14.74
CA LEU A 180 9.56 -14.96 16.10
C LEU A 180 10.73 -13.96 16.12
N GLU A 181 11.60 -14.01 15.12
CA GLU A 181 12.74 -13.10 14.99
C GLU A 181 12.29 -11.64 14.84
N SER A 182 11.35 -11.36 13.93
CA SER A 182 10.85 -10.00 13.72
C SER A 182 10.08 -9.47 14.94
N PHE A 183 9.43 -10.34 15.70
CA PHE A 183 8.79 -9.98 16.97
C PHE A 183 9.83 -9.62 18.03
N LEU A 184 10.87 -10.45 18.21
CA LEU A 184 11.94 -10.21 19.17
C LEU A 184 12.82 -9.00 18.82
N ALA A 185 12.93 -8.66 17.55
CA ALA A 185 13.64 -7.46 17.07
C ALA A 185 12.89 -6.15 17.37
N GLN A 186 11.63 -6.22 17.78
CA GLN A 186 10.90 -5.07 18.30
C GLN A 186 11.29 -4.89 19.79
N GLU A 187 11.40 -3.64 20.24
CA GLU A 187 11.59 -3.34 21.66
C GLU A 187 10.32 -3.67 22.46
N VAL A 188 10.15 -4.94 22.79
CA VAL A 188 8.98 -5.41 23.53
C VAL A 188 9.40 -5.75 24.95
N PRO A 189 8.93 -5.04 25.97
CA PRO A 189 9.24 -5.35 27.35
C PRO A 189 8.49 -6.60 27.86
N GLY A 190 9.22 -7.57 28.40
CA GLY A 190 8.72 -8.56 29.33
C GLY A 190 8.28 -9.91 28.76
N ASN A 191 8.39 -10.97 29.60
CA ASN A 191 8.09 -12.36 29.24
C ASN A 191 6.60 -12.63 28.90
N SER A 192 5.67 -11.82 29.42
CA SER A 192 4.24 -11.98 29.13
C SER A 192 3.88 -11.71 27.66
N SER A 193 4.56 -10.77 27.01
CA SER A 193 4.34 -10.43 25.59
C SER A 193 4.79 -11.55 24.66
N LEU A 194 5.88 -12.26 24.95
CA LEU A 194 6.33 -13.42 24.16
C LEU A 194 5.33 -14.57 24.24
N LYS A 195 4.84 -14.87 25.44
CA LYS A 195 3.83 -15.92 25.64
C LYS A 195 2.55 -15.61 24.88
N ASP A 196 2.09 -14.36 24.91
CA ASP A 196 0.91 -13.93 24.15
C ASP A 196 1.15 -14.07 22.64
N PHE A 197 2.33 -13.67 22.17
CA PHE A 197 2.70 -13.82 20.75
C PHE A 197 2.66 -15.28 20.32
N GLU A 198 3.25 -16.20 21.10
CA GLU A 198 3.25 -17.63 20.77
C GLU A 198 1.87 -18.26 20.75
N ILE A 199 0.94 -17.78 21.60
CA ILE A 199 -0.45 -18.25 21.66
C ILE A 199 -1.23 -17.71 20.45
N ILE A 200 -1.10 -16.41 20.16
CA ILE A 200 -1.88 -15.74 19.10
C ILE A 200 -1.34 -16.11 17.72
N LEU A 201 -0.02 -16.20 17.59
CA LEU A 201 0.66 -16.47 16.32
C LEU A 201 1.57 -17.71 16.44
N PRO A 202 1.00 -18.94 16.46
CA PRO A 202 1.76 -20.17 16.50
C PRO A 202 2.63 -20.33 15.24
N PRO A 203 3.70 -21.14 15.28
CA PRO A 203 4.69 -21.24 14.19
C PRO A 203 4.10 -21.46 12.79
N LEU A 204 3.04 -22.25 12.66
CA LEU A 204 2.39 -22.56 11.37
C LEU A 204 1.70 -21.37 10.72
N LEU A 205 1.40 -20.30 11.47
CA LEU A 205 0.76 -19.08 10.97
C LEU A 205 1.74 -17.93 10.72
N ARG A 206 3.03 -18.10 11.03
CA ARG A 206 4.04 -17.05 10.88
C ARG A 206 4.54 -16.92 9.45
N ASN A 207 5.02 -15.71 9.13
CA ASN A 207 5.57 -15.36 7.82
C ASN A 207 4.61 -15.64 6.65
N ARG A 208 3.33 -15.34 6.86
CA ARG A 208 2.25 -15.52 5.89
C ARG A 208 1.50 -14.22 5.63
N CYS A 209 0.94 -14.10 4.46
CA CYS A 209 0.07 -12.99 4.07
C CYS A 209 -1.38 -13.36 4.38
N PHE A 210 -2.05 -12.55 5.19
CA PHE A 210 -3.46 -12.74 5.54
C PHE A 210 -4.30 -11.54 5.12
N SER A 211 -5.53 -11.81 4.71
CA SER A 211 -6.56 -10.78 4.65
C SER A 211 -7.01 -10.38 6.08
N SER A 212 -7.69 -9.24 6.22
CA SER A 212 -8.31 -8.81 7.49
C SER A 212 -9.37 -9.80 8.00
N ARG A 213 -9.84 -10.72 7.15
CA ARG A 213 -10.75 -11.81 7.51
C ARG A 213 -10.03 -13.07 7.99
N LEU A 214 -8.70 -13.05 8.14
CA LEU A 214 -7.84 -14.19 8.47
C LEU A 214 -7.81 -15.28 7.39
N GLU A 215 -8.08 -14.95 6.14
CA GLU A 215 -7.84 -15.85 5.03
C GLU A 215 -6.35 -15.83 4.68
N ASP A 216 -5.70 -17.00 4.64
CA ASP A 216 -4.30 -17.13 4.17
C ASP A 216 -4.24 -16.95 2.66
N ILE A 217 -3.76 -15.80 2.24
CA ILE A 217 -3.61 -15.41 0.82
C ILE A 217 -2.17 -15.48 0.33
N THR A 218 -1.28 -16.12 1.08
CA THR A 218 0.16 -16.22 0.76
C THR A 218 0.40 -16.73 -0.66
N ARG A 219 -0.34 -17.75 -1.10
CA ARG A 219 -0.21 -18.34 -2.44
C ARG A 219 -0.67 -17.42 -3.58
N PHE A 220 -1.45 -16.40 -3.26
CA PHE A 220 -1.98 -15.42 -4.21
C PHE A 220 -1.20 -14.10 -4.18
N THR A 221 -0.13 -14.02 -3.39
CA THR A 221 0.63 -12.80 -3.15
C THR A 221 2.08 -13.01 -3.55
N ALA A 222 2.54 -12.31 -4.57
CA ALA A 222 3.96 -12.33 -4.92
C ALA A 222 4.81 -11.65 -3.83
N LYS A 223 6.00 -12.17 -3.61
CA LYS A 223 6.92 -11.72 -2.55
C LYS A 223 7.59 -10.37 -2.85
N THR A 224 6.79 -9.38 -3.20
CA THR A 224 7.27 -8.01 -3.52
C THR A 224 8.03 -7.37 -2.36
N HIS A 225 7.78 -7.80 -1.13
CA HIS A 225 8.53 -7.39 0.06
C HIS A 225 10.03 -7.71 -0.01
N PHE A 226 10.44 -8.67 -0.83
CA PHE A 226 11.86 -8.95 -1.05
C PHE A 226 12.62 -7.78 -1.70
N LEU A 227 11.92 -6.87 -2.37
CA LEU A 227 12.51 -5.61 -2.81
C LEU A 227 12.99 -4.75 -1.63
N LEU A 228 12.29 -4.77 -0.49
CA LEU A 228 12.73 -4.10 0.73
C LEU A 228 13.85 -4.88 1.44
N GLU A 229 13.67 -6.19 1.62
CA GLU A 229 14.58 -7.02 2.40
C GLU A 229 15.93 -7.21 1.72
N PHE A 230 15.94 -7.35 0.40
CA PHE A 230 17.15 -7.65 -0.37
C PHE A 230 17.56 -6.53 -1.33
N GLY A 231 16.65 -5.67 -1.78
CA GLY A 231 16.93 -4.66 -2.81
C GLY A 231 18.03 -3.67 -2.41
N LYS A 232 18.11 -3.29 -1.12
CA LYS A 232 19.18 -2.40 -0.62
C LYS A 232 20.59 -2.98 -0.73
N LYS A 233 20.75 -4.29 -0.99
CA LYS A 233 22.07 -4.88 -1.30
C LYS A 233 22.64 -4.37 -2.63
N TRP A 234 21.79 -4.03 -3.60
CA TRP A 234 22.18 -3.57 -4.94
C TRP A 234 21.96 -2.07 -5.15
N ASN A 235 20.95 -1.50 -4.50
CA ASN A 235 20.70 -0.07 -4.49
C ASN A 235 20.43 0.39 -3.04
N PRO A 236 21.46 0.78 -2.27
CA PRO A 236 21.30 1.16 -0.86
C PRO A 236 20.62 2.52 -0.66
N SER A 237 20.45 3.31 -1.72
CA SER A 237 20.04 4.71 -1.64
C SER A 237 18.54 4.94 -1.87
N PHE A 238 17.78 3.95 -2.35
CA PHE A 238 16.35 4.17 -2.51
C PHE A 238 15.65 4.27 -1.14
N GLU A 239 14.61 5.08 -1.10
CA GLU A 239 13.71 5.17 0.04
C GLU A 239 12.38 4.49 -0.25
N SER A 240 11.74 4.03 0.79
CA SER A 240 10.49 3.28 0.70
C SER A 240 9.36 3.99 1.43
N ILE A 241 8.17 3.96 0.81
CA ILE A 241 6.93 4.50 1.36
C ILE A 241 5.90 3.38 1.35
N GLY A 242 5.24 3.13 2.48
CA GLY A 242 4.13 2.20 2.59
C GLY A 242 2.85 2.94 2.93
N MET A 243 1.73 2.49 2.38
CA MET A 243 0.39 2.99 2.68
C MET A 243 -0.53 1.83 2.99
N GLY A 244 -1.30 1.96 4.05
CA GLY A 244 -2.20 0.91 4.49
C GLY A 244 -3.27 1.41 5.45
N ASP A 245 -4.35 0.64 5.56
CA ASP A 245 -5.54 0.96 6.34
C ASP A 245 -5.85 -0.06 7.43
N ARG A 246 -5.38 -1.33 7.30
CA ARG A 246 -5.70 -2.43 8.22
C ARG A 246 -4.51 -2.96 9.02
N GLY A 247 -3.28 -2.69 8.60
CA GLY A 247 -2.07 -3.15 9.26
C GLY A 247 -1.46 -4.44 8.69
N ASN A 248 -2.05 -5.07 7.69
CA ASN A 248 -1.47 -6.21 6.96
C ASN A 248 -0.65 -5.77 5.74
N GLU A 249 -0.61 -4.48 5.42
CA GLU A 249 0.11 -3.93 4.29
C GLU A 249 1.58 -3.67 4.63
N ILE A 250 2.41 -3.72 3.58
CA ILE A 250 3.85 -3.41 3.66
C ILE A 250 4.03 -1.95 4.10
N GLY A 251 4.77 -1.75 5.17
CA GLY A 251 5.00 -0.47 5.82
C GLY A 251 4.47 -0.43 7.24
N SER A 252 3.35 -1.10 7.51
CA SER A 252 2.74 -1.14 8.85
C SER A 252 3.60 -1.84 9.92
N GLY A 253 4.66 -2.55 9.52
CA GLY A 253 5.67 -3.09 10.44
C GLY A 253 6.42 -2.03 11.26
N LYS A 254 6.24 -0.73 10.97
CA LYS A 254 6.66 0.36 11.87
C LYS A 254 5.90 0.37 13.19
N ILE A 255 4.68 -0.17 13.18
CA ILE A 255 3.81 -0.26 14.34
C ILE A 255 4.19 -1.52 15.11
N PRO A 256 4.54 -1.42 16.39
CA PRO A 256 4.85 -2.60 17.18
C PRO A 256 3.66 -3.56 17.25
N TRP A 257 3.91 -4.87 17.11
CA TRP A 257 2.90 -5.93 17.22
C TRP A 257 1.98 -5.77 18.45
N ARG A 258 2.56 -5.33 19.57
CA ARG A 258 1.83 -5.08 20.81
C ARG A 258 0.75 -4.01 20.66
N VAL A 259 0.97 -3.01 19.81
CA VAL A 259 -0.04 -1.94 19.57
C VAL A 259 -1.28 -2.55 18.95
N PHE A 260 -1.14 -3.43 17.98
CA PHE A 260 -2.27 -4.16 17.39
C PHE A 260 -2.97 -5.06 18.42
N LYS A 261 -2.21 -5.71 19.29
CA LYS A 261 -2.78 -6.55 20.36
C LYS A 261 -3.54 -5.76 21.40
N ASP A 262 -2.99 -4.63 21.86
CA ASP A 262 -3.52 -3.90 23.01
C ASP A 262 -4.54 -2.82 22.61
N HIS A 263 -4.47 -2.32 21.38
CA HIS A 263 -5.27 -1.19 20.86
C HIS A 263 -5.95 -1.45 19.52
N GLY A 264 -5.81 -2.62 18.97
CA GLY A 264 -6.53 -3.02 17.78
C GLY A 264 -8.05 -3.06 18.03
N THR A 265 -8.82 -2.88 16.98
CA THR A 265 -10.29 -2.88 17.04
C THR A 265 -10.88 -4.29 17.10
N SER A 266 -10.06 -5.29 16.75
CA SER A 266 -10.41 -6.71 16.82
C SER A 266 -9.24 -7.54 17.36
N ASN A 267 -9.52 -8.77 17.79
CA ASN A 267 -8.47 -9.72 18.16
C ASN A 267 -7.76 -10.36 16.94
N ARG A 268 -8.00 -9.85 15.73
CA ARG A 268 -7.47 -10.40 14.47
C ARG A 268 -6.18 -9.73 14.02
N GLU A 269 -6.04 -8.42 14.25
CA GLU A 269 -4.89 -7.63 13.80
C GLU A 269 -3.55 -8.23 14.25
N PRO A 270 -3.39 -8.73 15.49
CA PRO A 270 -2.13 -9.35 15.90
C PRO A 270 -1.74 -10.60 15.12
N VAL A 271 -2.71 -11.25 14.44
CA VAL A 271 -2.45 -12.42 13.59
C VAL A 271 -1.94 -11.97 12.21
N PHE A 272 -2.55 -10.95 11.62
CA PHE A 272 -2.26 -10.57 10.24
C PHE A 272 -1.31 -9.37 10.09
N CYS A 273 -1.03 -8.60 11.16
CA CYS A 273 -0.23 -7.39 11.01
C CYS A 273 1.15 -7.68 10.40
N CYS A 274 1.48 -6.86 9.39
CA CYS A 274 2.68 -7.03 8.60
C CYS A 274 3.94 -6.68 9.40
N ARG A 275 5.02 -7.45 9.22
CA ARG A 275 6.32 -7.20 9.87
C ARG A 275 7.20 -6.19 9.14
N LEU A 276 6.88 -5.85 7.91
CA LEU A 276 7.74 -5.07 7.02
C LEU A 276 7.65 -3.57 7.30
N LYS A 277 8.78 -2.96 7.60
CA LYS A 277 8.94 -1.51 7.77
C LYS A 277 9.33 -0.86 6.45
N THR A 278 8.78 0.32 6.17
CA THR A 278 9.27 1.24 5.14
C THR A 278 9.96 2.44 5.78
N ASP A 279 10.69 3.24 5.02
CA ASP A 279 11.31 4.45 5.56
C ASP A 279 10.23 5.45 6.00
N TYR A 280 9.13 5.56 5.24
CA TYR A 280 7.92 6.32 5.61
C TYR A 280 6.69 5.41 5.54
N PHE A 281 5.80 5.54 6.51
CA PHE A 281 4.51 4.88 6.51
C PHE A 281 3.41 5.94 6.53
N ILE A 282 2.38 5.77 5.74
CA ILE A 282 1.20 6.61 5.68
C ILE A 282 0.01 5.74 6.09
N SER A 283 -0.53 6.00 7.28
CA SER A 283 -1.78 5.41 7.71
C SER A 283 -2.93 6.16 7.07
N CYS A 284 -3.97 5.47 6.67
CA CYS A 284 -5.16 6.05 6.06
C CYS A 284 -6.39 5.17 6.31
N GLY A 285 -7.57 5.75 6.21
CA GLY A 285 -8.83 4.99 6.34
C GLY A 285 -9.14 4.15 5.11
N ILE A 286 -8.57 4.50 3.95
CA ILE A 286 -8.53 3.77 2.68
C ILE A 286 -7.16 4.04 2.06
N SER A 287 -6.45 3.02 1.62
CA SER A 287 -5.09 3.16 1.08
C SER A 287 -5.01 4.10 -0.14
N ASN A 288 -6.02 4.10 -0.98
CA ASN A 288 -6.11 5.06 -2.08
C ASN A 288 -6.00 6.51 -1.62
N TRP A 289 -6.68 6.89 -0.51
CA TRP A 289 -6.60 8.27 0.01
C TRP A 289 -5.18 8.67 0.39
N GLY A 290 -4.37 7.70 0.88
CA GLY A 290 -2.94 7.92 1.10
C GLY A 290 -2.21 8.30 -0.19
N GLY A 291 -2.53 7.65 -1.30
CA GLY A 291 -2.00 7.98 -2.63
C GLY A 291 -2.37 9.39 -3.08
N TYR A 292 -3.64 9.78 -2.93
CA TYR A 292 -4.10 11.14 -3.25
C TYR A 292 -3.47 12.20 -2.34
N ALA A 293 -3.38 11.93 -1.03
CA ALA A 293 -2.75 12.86 -0.08
C ALA A 293 -1.26 13.04 -0.37
N LEU A 294 -0.54 11.96 -0.67
CA LEU A 294 0.88 12.05 -1.07
C LEU A 294 1.04 12.86 -2.36
N MET A 295 0.17 12.66 -3.36
CA MET A 295 0.21 13.43 -4.60
C MET A 295 -0.10 14.91 -4.35
N ALA A 296 -1.14 15.22 -3.57
CA ALA A 296 -1.51 16.60 -3.21
C ALA A 296 -0.38 17.30 -2.44
N GLY A 297 0.23 16.61 -1.47
CA GLY A 297 1.37 17.12 -0.71
C GLY A 297 2.59 17.42 -1.59
N VAL A 298 2.95 16.50 -2.51
CA VAL A 298 4.06 16.72 -3.46
C VAL A 298 3.77 17.86 -4.44
N ALA A 299 2.54 17.94 -4.96
CA ALA A 299 2.12 19.04 -5.83
C ALA A 299 2.23 20.39 -5.12
N LEU A 300 1.73 20.48 -3.89
CA LEU A 300 1.82 21.65 -3.04
C LEU A 300 3.28 22.03 -2.75
N ALA A 301 4.12 21.08 -2.34
CA ALA A 301 5.53 21.31 -2.01
C ALA A 301 6.36 21.78 -3.23
N LYS A 302 6.00 21.33 -4.43
CA LYS A 302 6.62 21.75 -5.70
C LYS A 302 5.99 23.01 -6.31
N GLY A 303 4.91 23.56 -5.74
CA GLY A 303 4.16 24.69 -6.31
C GLY A 303 3.49 24.35 -7.66
N ARG A 304 3.12 23.09 -7.86
CA ARG A 304 2.56 22.56 -9.09
C ARG A 304 1.14 22.03 -8.88
N LEU A 305 0.26 22.90 -8.41
CA LEU A 305 -1.16 22.55 -8.13
C LEU A 305 -1.95 22.21 -9.39
N ASP A 306 -1.49 22.63 -10.58
CA ASP A 306 -2.05 22.27 -11.87
C ASP A 306 -2.18 20.74 -12.08
N VAL A 307 -1.33 19.95 -11.45
CA VAL A 307 -1.43 18.48 -11.43
C VAL A 307 -2.77 18.01 -10.85
N LEU A 308 -3.28 18.72 -9.83
CA LEU A 308 -4.50 18.33 -9.11
C LEU A 308 -5.79 18.76 -9.84
N GLU A 309 -5.71 19.63 -10.83
CA GLU A 309 -6.89 20.11 -11.56
C GLU A 309 -7.63 18.99 -12.30
N LYS A 310 -6.88 17.97 -12.75
CA LYS A 310 -7.43 16.80 -13.45
C LYS A 310 -8.17 15.83 -12.54
N ILE A 311 -7.95 15.90 -11.24
CA ILE A 311 -8.66 15.04 -10.28
C ILE A 311 -10.07 15.60 -10.12
N THR A 312 -11.03 15.03 -10.79
CA THR A 312 -12.46 15.39 -10.73
C THR A 312 -13.30 14.14 -10.47
N PRO A 313 -14.50 14.29 -9.88
CA PRO A 313 -15.41 13.15 -9.69
C PRO A 313 -15.73 12.41 -10.99
N GLU A 314 -15.82 13.10 -12.10
CA GLU A 314 -16.08 12.50 -13.42
C GLU A 314 -14.89 11.64 -13.87
N GLN A 315 -13.66 12.16 -13.74
CA GLN A 315 -12.45 11.44 -14.16
C GLN A 315 -12.22 10.21 -13.27
N GLU A 316 -12.29 10.39 -11.96
CA GLU A 316 -12.09 9.30 -11.00
C GLU A 316 -13.20 8.25 -11.10
N GLY A 317 -14.43 8.68 -11.36
CA GLY A 317 -15.56 7.79 -11.63
C GLY A 317 -15.36 6.96 -12.89
N MET A 318 -14.83 7.56 -13.96
CA MET A 318 -14.46 6.80 -15.16
C MET A 318 -13.35 5.80 -14.88
N VAL A 319 -12.33 6.17 -14.08
CA VAL A 319 -11.23 5.26 -13.69
C VAL A 319 -11.80 4.08 -12.92
N LEU A 320 -12.52 4.32 -11.82
CA LEU A 320 -13.07 3.25 -10.98
C LEU A 320 -13.98 2.32 -11.80
N ASN A 321 -14.90 2.88 -12.55
CA ASN A 321 -15.80 2.10 -13.42
C ASN A 321 -15.04 1.24 -14.43
N HIS A 322 -13.96 1.79 -15.02
CA HIS A 322 -13.15 1.05 -15.97
C HIS A 322 -12.36 -0.09 -15.32
N LEU A 323 -11.84 0.11 -14.10
CA LEU A 323 -11.19 -0.95 -13.32
C LEU A 323 -12.15 -2.07 -12.98
N ILE A 324 -13.40 -1.76 -12.60
CA ILE A 324 -14.42 -2.75 -12.27
C ILE A 324 -14.80 -3.58 -13.49
N HIS A 325 -15.04 -2.95 -14.66
CA HIS A 325 -15.59 -3.65 -15.82
C HIS A 325 -14.53 -4.23 -16.76
N HIS A 326 -13.32 -3.68 -16.79
CA HIS A 326 -12.25 -4.10 -17.69
C HIS A 326 -11.01 -4.63 -16.97
N GLY A 327 -10.83 -4.29 -15.70
CA GLY A 327 -9.78 -4.79 -14.82
C GLY A 327 -10.21 -5.90 -13.88
N PRO A 328 -11.38 -6.47 -14.02
CA PRO A 328 -12.36 -7.12 -13.15
C PRO A 328 -12.16 -6.89 -11.64
N SER A 329 -11.95 -5.62 -11.26
CA SER A 329 -11.79 -5.29 -9.84
C SER A 329 -13.10 -5.42 -9.05
N ILE A 330 -12.97 -5.69 -7.75
CA ILE A 330 -14.09 -5.82 -6.81
C ILE A 330 -13.86 -4.94 -5.58
N ASP A 331 -14.92 -4.59 -4.90
CA ASP A 331 -14.82 -3.99 -3.56
C ASP A 331 -14.39 -5.05 -2.53
N GLY A 332 -13.33 -4.78 -1.77
CA GLY A 332 -12.75 -5.71 -0.81
C GLY A 332 -13.68 -6.07 0.36
N ILE A 333 -14.63 -5.19 0.70
CA ILE A 333 -15.60 -5.40 1.79
C ILE A 333 -16.87 -6.08 1.29
N THR A 334 -17.44 -5.62 0.19
CA THR A 334 -18.69 -6.21 -0.35
C THR A 334 -18.44 -7.51 -1.12
N LEU A 335 -17.20 -7.76 -1.53
CA LEU A 335 -16.76 -8.92 -2.33
C LEU A 335 -17.41 -8.98 -3.72
N LYS A 336 -17.83 -7.85 -4.26
CA LYS A 336 -18.54 -7.72 -5.53
C LYS A 336 -17.94 -6.62 -6.39
N GLN A 337 -18.33 -6.60 -7.66
CA GLN A 337 -18.02 -5.52 -8.58
C GLN A 337 -18.94 -4.30 -8.33
N ASP A 338 -18.94 -3.82 -7.09
CA ASP A 338 -19.70 -2.64 -6.69
C ASP A 338 -18.93 -1.36 -7.02
N TYR A 339 -19.67 -0.26 -7.27
CA TYR A 339 -19.11 1.05 -7.52
C TYR A 339 -18.75 1.75 -6.20
N SER A 340 -17.78 1.14 -5.50
CA SER A 340 -17.36 1.51 -4.15
C SER A 340 -15.89 1.10 -3.91
N VAL A 341 -15.31 1.60 -2.84
CA VAL A 341 -13.98 1.24 -2.35
C VAL A 341 -14.12 0.95 -0.86
N ASP A 342 -13.74 -0.24 -0.42
CA ASP A 342 -13.84 -0.69 0.98
C ASP A 342 -15.23 -0.47 1.62
N GLY A 343 -16.28 -0.75 0.84
CA GLY A 343 -17.66 -0.54 1.26
C GLY A 343 -18.11 0.92 1.30
N ILE A 344 -17.25 1.86 0.93
CA ILE A 344 -17.56 3.28 0.84
C ILE A 344 -18.08 3.57 -0.57
N GLU A 345 -19.31 4.09 -0.67
CA GLU A 345 -19.88 4.49 -1.95
C GLU A 345 -19.05 5.59 -2.62
N PHE A 346 -18.92 5.55 -3.95
CA PHE A 346 -18.05 6.43 -4.71
C PHE A 346 -18.21 7.92 -4.36
N ASN A 347 -19.42 8.42 -4.19
CA ASN A 347 -19.62 9.83 -3.87
C ASN A 347 -19.05 10.22 -2.49
N ASP A 348 -19.18 9.36 -1.49
CA ASP A 348 -18.58 9.59 -0.18
C ASP A 348 -17.05 9.42 -0.23
N TYR A 349 -16.56 8.42 -0.96
CA TYR A 349 -15.13 8.23 -1.21
C TYR A 349 -14.48 9.48 -1.84
N MET A 350 -15.13 10.10 -2.83
CA MET A 350 -14.62 11.30 -3.52
C MET A 350 -14.55 12.53 -2.62
N ARG A 351 -15.41 12.67 -1.62
CA ARG A 351 -15.41 13.84 -0.73
C ARG A 351 -14.09 14.04 0.02
N VAL A 352 -13.44 12.93 0.39
CA VAL A 352 -12.10 13.00 1.00
C VAL A 352 -11.10 13.56 -0.01
N ILE A 353 -11.14 13.09 -1.26
CA ILE A 353 -10.24 13.54 -2.33
C ILE A 353 -10.48 15.02 -2.66
N GLU A 354 -11.74 15.43 -2.73
CA GLU A 354 -12.10 16.85 -2.94
C GLU A 354 -11.58 17.72 -1.80
N ARG A 355 -11.72 17.27 -0.54
CA ARG A 355 -11.18 17.99 0.62
C ARG A 355 -9.66 18.11 0.61
N LEU A 356 -8.94 17.06 0.17
CA LEU A 356 -7.49 17.12 -0.03
C LEU A 356 -7.10 18.20 -1.04
N LYS A 357 -7.85 18.30 -2.15
CA LYS A 357 -7.64 19.36 -3.14
C LYS A 357 -7.90 20.74 -2.54
N GLU A 358 -9.02 20.94 -1.87
CA GLU A 358 -9.36 22.23 -1.22
C GLU A 358 -8.21 22.68 -0.33
N ILE A 359 -7.71 21.82 0.58
CA ILE A 359 -6.57 22.13 1.46
C ILE A 359 -5.33 22.55 0.66
N ALA A 360 -5.08 21.90 -0.48
CA ALA A 360 -3.93 22.26 -1.31
C ALA A 360 -4.07 23.66 -1.92
N PHE A 361 -5.29 24.04 -2.35
CA PHE A 361 -5.56 25.32 -3.01
C PHE A 361 -5.83 26.51 -2.05
N GLU A 362 -6.28 26.26 -0.81
CA GLU A 362 -6.40 27.28 0.26
C GLU A 362 -5.06 27.99 0.52
#